data_03ae7f6240b4ecc402b7e28f696ca3e5
#
_entry.id   03ae7f6240b4ecc402b7e28f696ca3e5
#
_cell.length_a   1.000
_cell.length_b   1.000
_cell.length_c   1.000
_cell.angle_alpha   90.00
_cell.angle_beta   90.00
_cell.angle_gamma   90.00
#
_symmetry.space_group_name_H-M   'P 1'
#
loop_
_entity.id
_entity.type
_entity.pdbx_description
1 polymer ?
#
loop_
_entity_poly.entity_id
_entity_poly.type
_entity_poly.pdbx_seq_one_letter_code
_entity_poly.pdbx_strand_id
1 'polypeptide(L)'
;MFEQALLAMASVATDPYLLFLIFATTILGVIIGVLPGLGATTGAALLLPFTLTMDPVHAIAVLATIYVSATFAGSITAILINTPGTSAAAATTFDGYPLAQKGEAGRALGVAVISSTVGGVFSVIVLCFAAPLLARVAYEFRSPEYFALTVFGLSMLASISAGGAVKNLIGGIFGVWLSTIGAERVTGIERFMFGNYELYEGLHFVPIFIGLFAISELLVQSKTVNKIVNTVSMKAVKLPTKEDYKKIWKTILRSCGIGTFIGVLPAEGATVASMIGYSEARRWSKNKEEFGKGSIEGIAGAEAANNSATGGAMVPTMVLGIPGSGTTAIILVGLMVHGLRPGVYLFTEQVEKVYQIFGSMFFANIMFMLMGLYAAKIFARVSLVPTAILWPIVFGLSVIGAYAFQGQLLDVWLALIFGVIGFFARRHGFSVAPIAVGLILGEMVETNLQHSLKMFDGAWWMIFTQPLALMFLIFAFLGLCGPCLLYTSP
;
A
#
# COMPACT_ATOMS: atom_id res chain seq x y z
N MET A 1 13.87 -23.00 -11.20
CA MET A 1 13.33 -21.75 -10.61
C MET A 1 12.31 -21.06 -11.54
N PHE A 2 12.69 -20.64 -12.77
CA PHE A 2 11.74 -19.96 -13.67
C PHE A 2 10.54 -20.84 -14.07
N GLU A 3 10.79 -22.10 -14.42
CA GLU A 3 9.74 -23.07 -14.72
C GLU A 3 8.81 -23.31 -13.54
N GLN A 4 9.35 -23.49 -12.33
CA GLN A 4 8.57 -23.61 -11.11
C GLN A 4 7.73 -22.37 -10.82
N ALA A 5 8.29 -21.18 -11.08
CA ALA A 5 7.58 -19.92 -10.94
C ALA A 5 6.37 -19.84 -11.90
N LEU A 6 6.58 -20.20 -13.17
CA LEU A 6 5.50 -20.25 -14.17
C LEU A 6 4.44 -21.27 -13.79
N LEU A 7 4.83 -22.46 -13.33
CA LEU A 7 3.90 -23.50 -12.89
C LEU A 7 3.10 -23.06 -11.66
N ALA A 8 3.75 -22.41 -10.68
CA ALA A 8 3.07 -21.87 -9.50
C ALA A 8 2.11 -20.72 -9.84
N MET A 9 2.46 -19.85 -10.78
CA MET A 9 1.52 -18.84 -11.29
C MET A 9 0.37 -19.47 -12.09
N ALA A 10 0.66 -20.49 -12.86
CA ALA A 10 -0.36 -21.20 -13.65
C ALA A 10 -1.31 -22.03 -12.75
N SER A 11 -0.84 -22.54 -11.61
CA SER A 11 -1.67 -23.26 -10.65
C SER A 11 -2.82 -22.43 -10.09
N VAL A 12 -2.64 -21.08 -10.00
CA VAL A 12 -3.73 -20.16 -9.64
C VAL A 12 -4.90 -20.27 -10.61
N ALA A 13 -4.63 -20.44 -11.92
CA ALA A 13 -5.67 -20.59 -12.94
C ALA A 13 -6.42 -21.94 -12.85
N THR A 14 -5.83 -22.92 -12.21
CA THR A 14 -6.41 -24.27 -12.05
C THR A 14 -7.03 -24.50 -10.67
N ASP A 15 -6.91 -23.54 -9.76
CA ASP A 15 -7.55 -23.55 -8.44
C ASP A 15 -8.87 -22.76 -8.46
N PRO A 16 -10.04 -23.42 -8.56
CA PRO A 16 -11.33 -22.74 -8.65
C PRO A 16 -11.66 -21.94 -7.38
N TYR A 17 -11.22 -22.40 -6.22
CA TYR A 17 -11.47 -21.70 -4.96
C TYR A 17 -10.65 -20.41 -4.86
N LEU A 18 -9.37 -20.46 -5.21
CA LEU A 18 -8.50 -19.28 -5.26
C LEU A 18 -8.99 -18.26 -6.30
N LEU A 19 -9.39 -18.71 -7.50
CA LEU A 19 -10.00 -17.84 -8.52
C LEU A 19 -11.30 -17.18 -8.01
N PHE A 20 -12.15 -17.94 -7.33
CA PHE A 20 -13.36 -17.39 -6.70
C PHE A 20 -13.02 -16.34 -5.65
N LEU A 21 -12.03 -16.59 -4.79
CA LEU A 21 -11.56 -15.60 -3.82
C LEU A 21 -11.04 -14.34 -4.50
N ILE A 22 -10.20 -14.46 -5.54
CA ILE A 22 -9.69 -13.34 -6.32
C ILE A 22 -10.86 -12.54 -6.93
N PHE A 23 -11.85 -13.22 -7.51
CA PHE A 23 -13.02 -12.57 -8.08
C PHE A 23 -13.84 -11.82 -7.02
N ALA A 24 -14.20 -12.49 -5.93
CA ALA A 24 -14.98 -11.91 -4.85
C ALA A 24 -14.26 -10.72 -4.18
N THR A 25 -12.96 -10.88 -3.91
CA THR A 25 -12.15 -9.81 -3.31
C THR A 25 -11.84 -8.67 -4.28
N THR A 26 -11.78 -8.92 -5.59
CA THR A 26 -11.74 -7.84 -6.58
C THR A 26 -13.01 -7.00 -6.54
N ILE A 27 -14.21 -7.62 -6.44
CA ILE A 27 -15.47 -6.88 -6.27
C ILE A 27 -15.41 -6.03 -5.00
N LEU A 28 -15.02 -6.62 -3.87
CA LEU A 28 -14.90 -5.90 -2.59
C LEU A 28 -13.88 -4.75 -2.70
N GLY A 29 -12.74 -4.99 -3.33
CA GLY A 29 -11.72 -3.98 -3.53
C GLY A 29 -12.20 -2.83 -4.40
N VAL A 30 -12.93 -3.12 -5.47
CA VAL A 30 -13.54 -2.08 -6.31
C VAL A 30 -14.59 -1.31 -5.51
N ILE A 31 -15.45 -1.99 -4.72
CA ILE A 31 -16.43 -1.33 -3.84
C ILE A 31 -15.72 -0.39 -2.86
N ILE A 32 -14.69 -0.88 -2.17
CA ILE A 32 -13.94 -0.08 -1.19
C ILE A 32 -13.23 1.10 -1.87
N GLY A 33 -12.62 0.86 -3.03
CA GLY A 33 -11.86 1.89 -3.74
C GLY A 33 -12.72 2.99 -4.38
N VAL A 34 -13.99 2.71 -4.71
CA VAL A 34 -14.91 3.76 -5.20
C VAL A 34 -15.53 4.59 -4.07
N LEU A 35 -15.46 4.11 -2.82
CA LEU A 35 -15.97 4.85 -1.67
C LEU A 35 -14.95 5.89 -1.23
N PRO A 36 -15.25 7.21 -1.34
CA PRO A 36 -14.30 8.25 -0.98
C PRO A 36 -13.79 8.09 0.45
N GLY A 37 -12.47 8.08 0.62
CA GLY A 37 -11.79 7.94 1.89
C GLY A 37 -11.52 6.50 2.35
N LEU A 38 -12.24 5.48 1.81
CA LEU A 38 -11.96 4.08 2.11
C LEU A 38 -10.95 3.54 1.08
N GLY A 39 -9.69 3.77 1.26
CA GLY A 39 -8.66 3.29 0.33
C GLY A 39 -8.28 1.81 0.52
N ALA A 40 -7.34 1.34 -0.30
CA ALA A 40 -6.82 -0.02 -0.26
C ALA A 40 -6.32 -0.42 1.15
N THR A 41 -5.69 0.51 1.86
CA THR A 41 -5.18 0.28 3.22
C THR A 41 -6.30 -0.02 4.21
N THR A 42 -7.38 0.78 4.17
CA THR A 42 -8.56 0.54 5.02
C THR A 42 -9.20 -0.81 4.70
N GLY A 43 -9.34 -1.13 3.40
CA GLY A 43 -9.87 -2.40 2.95
C GLY A 43 -9.06 -3.60 3.41
N ALA A 44 -7.74 -3.53 3.28
CA ALA A 44 -6.84 -4.57 3.74
C ALA A 44 -6.91 -4.73 5.28
N ALA A 45 -6.95 -3.61 6.04
CA ALA A 45 -7.06 -3.64 7.50
C ALA A 45 -8.36 -4.30 7.97
N LEU A 46 -9.47 -4.01 7.29
CA LEU A 46 -10.78 -4.61 7.61
C LEU A 46 -10.84 -6.09 7.30
N LEU A 47 -10.18 -6.53 6.21
CA LEU A 47 -10.25 -7.93 5.80
C LEU A 47 -9.20 -8.82 6.48
N LEU A 48 -8.09 -8.25 6.98
CA LEU A 48 -7.03 -9.03 7.61
C LEU A 48 -7.54 -9.99 8.70
N PRO A 49 -8.41 -9.61 9.66
CA PRO A 49 -8.92 -10.55 10.65
C PRO A 49 -9.71 -11.71 10.06
N PHE A 50 -10.44 -11.48 8.97
CA PHE A 50 -11.22 -12.53 8.32
C PHE A 50 -10.36 -13.53 7.55
N THR A 51 -9.09 -13.20 7.31
CA THR A 51 -8.14 -14.13 6.68
C THR A 51 -7.50 -15.09 7.66
N LEU A 52 -7.59 -14.87 8.97
CA LEU A 52 -6.85 -15.61 10.01
C LEU A 52 -7.04 -17.13 9.98
N THR A 53 -8.20 -17.60 9.53
CA THR A 53 -8.54 -19.02 9.42
C THR A 53 -8.29 -19.60 8.03
N MET A 54 -7.80 -18.78 7.08
CA MET A 54 -7.53 -19.20 5.70
C MET A 54 -6.13 -19.82 5.57
N ASP A 55 -5.96 -20.62 4.52
CA ASP A 55 -4.61 -21.01 4.09
C ASP A 55 -3.75 -19.77 3.80
N PRO A 56 -2.45 -19.79 4.12
CA PRO A 56 -1.56 -18.65 3.95
C PRO A 56 -1.59 -18.00 2.55
N VAL A 57 -1.64 -18.82 1.49
CA VAL A 57 -1.69 -18.31 0.10
C VAL A 57 -3.02 -17.60 -0.15
N HIS A 58 -4.13 -18.22 0.23
CA HIS A 58 -5.48 -17.64 0.08
C HIS A 58 -5.61 -16.32 0.84
N ALA A 59 -5.12 -16.28 2.08
CA ALA A 59 -5.13 -15.10 2.92
C ALA A 59 -4.38 -13.91 2.28
N ILE A 60 -3.15 -14.15 1.82
CA ILE A 60 -2.34 -13.09 1.23
C ILE A 60 -2.85 -12.72 -0.17
N ALA A 61 -3.39 -13.68 -0.93
CA ALA A 61 -4.05 -13.39 -2.20
C ALA A 61 -5.25 -12.44 -2.02
N VAL A 62 -6.07 -12.64 -0.98
CA VAL A 62 -7.17 -11.72 -0.62
C VAL A 62 -6.64 -10.30 -0.38
N LEU A 63 -5.63 -10.16 0.48
CA LEU A 63 -5.06 -8.84 0.82
C LEU A 63 -4.39 -8.15 -0.39
N ALA A 64 -3.64 -8.91 -1.18
CA ALA A 64 -2.98 -8.41 -2.38
C ALA A 64 -3.99 -8.03 -3.48
N THR A 65 -5.07 -8.80 -3.64
CA THR A 65 -6.15 -8.50 -4.58
C THR A 65 -6.88 -7.21 -4.20
N ILE A 66 -7.20 -7.00 -2.92
CA ILE A 66 -7.76 -5.74 -2.42
C ILE A 66 -6.83 -4.58 -2.72
N TYR A 67 -5.53 -4.75 -2.50
CA TYR A 67 -4.55 -3.70 -2.77
C TYR A 67 -4.61 -3.24 -4.23
N VAL A 68 -4.50 -4.18 -5.16
CA VAL A 68 -4.46 -3.90 -6.60
C VAL A 68 -5.79 -3.31 -7.09
N SER A 69 -6.92 -3.92 -6.71
CA SER A 69 -8.24 -3.54 -7.23
C SER A 69 -8.78 -2.24 -6.63
N ALA A 70 -8.57 -1.98 -5.33
CA ALA A 70 -9.00 -0.74 -4.72
C ALA A 70 -8.15 0.46 -5.19
N THR A 71 -6.86 0.23 -5.48
CA THR A 71 -5.98 1.25 -6.05
C THR A 71 -6.52 1.75 -7.39
N PHE A 72 -6.90 0.86 -8.30
CA PHE A 72 -7.56 1.21 -9.57
C PHE A 72 -8.91 1.89 -9.35
N ALA A 73 -9.75 1.35 -8.47
CA ALA A 73 -11.16 1.74 -8.37
C ALA A 73 -11.38 3.21 -7.97
N GLY A 74 -10.41 3.80 -7.27
CA GLY A 74 -10.40 5.23 -6.95
C GLY A 74 -10.50 6.14 -8.18
N SER A 75 -10.05 5.68 -9.35
CA SER A 75 -10.13 6.43 -10.61
C SER A 75 -11.57 6.58 -11.12
N ILE A 76 -12.46 5.64 -10.83
CA ILE A 76 -13.85 5.68 -11.26
C ILE A 76 -14.54 6.93 -10.68
N THR A 77 -14.38 7.17 -9.40
CA THR A 77 -14.97 8.34 -8.73
C THR A 77 -14.18 9.62 -8.98
N ALA A 78 -12.86 9.53 -9.16
CA ALA A 78 -12.05 10.65 -9.61
C ALA A 78 -12.55 11.22 -10.94
N ILE A 79 -12.90 10.34 -11.90
CA ILE A 79 -13.40 10.71 -13.23
C ILE A 79 -14.86 11.16 -13.20
N LEU A 80 -15.74 10.47 -12.47
CA LEU A 80 -17.18 10.69 -12.57
C LEU A 80 -17.74 11.76 -11.62
N ILE A 81 -17.08 11.97 -10.48
CA ILE A 81 -17.59 12.88 -9.42
C ILE A 81 -16.55 13.87 -8.90
N ASN A 82 -15.37 13.93 -9.54
CA ASN A 82 -14.26 14.80 -9.13
C ASN A 82 -13.82 14.61 -7.67
N THR A 83 -14.00 13.39 -7.15
CA THR A 83 -13.60 13.04 -5.79
C THR A 83 -12.83 11.74 -5.88
N PRO A 84 -11.52 11.75 -5.65
CA PRO A 84 -10.74 10.53 -5.74
C PRO A 84 -11.18 9.54 -4.66
N GLY A 85 -11.46 8.30 -5.04
CA GLY A 85 -11.83 7.26 -4.08
C GLY A 85 -10.65 6.87 -3.19
N THR A 86 -9.44 6.91 -3.76
CA THR A 86 -8.17 6.68 -3.06
C THR A 86 -7.25 7.88 -3.27
N SER A 87 -6.32 8.13 -2.34
CA SER A 87 -5.30 9.20 -2.49
C SER A 87 -4.47 9.03 -3.77
N ALA A 88 -4.25 7.79 -4.18
CA ALA A 88 -3.50 7.46 -5.37
C ALA A 88 -4.19 7.90 -6.68
N ALA A 89 -5.52 8.04 -6.69
CA ALA A 89 -6.28 8.53 -7.85
C ALA A 89 -6.43 10.05 -7.90
N ALA A 90 -5.78 10.79 -6.99
CA ALA A 90 -5.90 12.25 -6.95
C ALA A 90 -5.42 12.92 -8.24
N ALA A 91 -4.32 12.47 -8.85
CA ALA A 91 -3.81 13.01 -10.10
C ALA A 91 -4.78 12.78 -11.28
N THR A 92 -5.57 11.71 -11.23
CA THR A 92 -6.55 11.37 -12.27
C THR A 92 -7.71 12.37 -12.32
N THR A 93 -8.01 13.08 -11.21
CA THR A 93 -9.05 14.13 -11.20
C THR A 93 -8.69 15.29 -12.13
N PHE A 94 -7.42 15.58 -12.32
CA PHE A 94 -6.96 16.76 -13.07
C PHE A 94 -7.42 16.74 -14.53
N ASP A 95 -7.46 15.58 -15.16
CA ASP A 95 -7.87 15.43 -16.55
C ASP A 95 -9.10 14.52 -16.72
N GLY A 96 -9.29 13.56 -15.81
CA GLY A 96 -10.39 12.60 -15.89
C GLY A 96 -11.75 13.26 -15.78
N TYR A 97 -11.95 14.11 -14.78
CA TYR A 97 -13.20 14.83 -14.59
C TYR A 97 -13.49 15.87 -15.68
N PRO A 98 -12.53 16.74 -16.08
CA PRO A 98 -12.74 17.63 -17.23
C PRO A 98 -13.10 16.91 -18.53
N LEU A 99 -12.50 15.73 -18.79
CA LEU A 99 -12.85 14.93 -19.95
C LEU A 99 -14.28 14.37 -19.83
N ALA A 100 -14.65 13.92 -18.64
CA ALA A 100 -16.02 13.45 -18.36
C ALA A 100 -17.06 14.56 -18.54
N GLN A 101 -16.78 15.80 -18.10
CA GLN A 101 -17.65 16.96 -18.30
C GLN A 101 -17.88 17.29 -19.78
N LYS A 102 -16.94 16.97 -20.66
CA LYS A 102 -17.08 17.09 -22.14
C LYS A 102 -17.97 15.99 -22.73
N GLY A 103 -18.57 15.13 -21.92
CA GLY A 103 -19.39 13.99 -22.36
C GLY A 103 -18.58 12.74 -22.76
N GLU A 104 -17.28 12.73 -22.50
CA GLU A 104 -16.36 11.62 -22.86
C GLU A 104 -15.99 10.75 -21.63
N ALA A 105 -16.86 10.67 -20.61
CA ALA A 105 -16.62 9.90 -19.40
C ALA A 105 -16.24 8.43 -19.69
N GLY A 106 -16.90 7.80 -20.67
CA GLY A 106 -16.61 6.44 -21.05
C GLY A 106 -15.20 6.25 -21.66
N ARG A 107 -14.70 7.25 -22.40
CA ARG A 107 -13.32 7.25 -22.93
C ARG A 107 -12.30 7.46 -21.82
N ALA A 108 -12.56 8.40 -20.91
CA ALA A 108 -11.71 8.64 -19.75
C ALA A 108 -11.53 7.36 -18.91
N LEU A 109 -12.65 6.67 -18.62
CA LEU A 109 -12.62 5.40 -17.89
C LEU A 109 -11.92 4.29 -18.66
N GLY A 110 -12.14 4.18 -19.97
CA GLY A 110 -11.45 3.20 -20.79
C GLY A 110 -9.93 3.38 -20.79
N VAL A 111 -9.45 4.64 -20.90
CA VAL A 111 -8.02 4.97 -20.77
C VAL A 111 -7.51 4.61 -19.38
N ALA A 112 -8.24 4.96 -18.33
CA ALA A 112 -7.86 4.66 -16.94
C ALA A 112 -7.73 3.15 -16.70
N VAL A 113 -8.77 2.37 -17.04
CA VAL A 113 -8.79 0.91 -16.88
C VAL A 113 -7.59 0.24 -17.58
N ILE A 114 -7.39 0.56 -18.86
CA ILE A 114 -6.31 -0.07 -19.63
C ILE A 114 -4.94 0.35 -19.10
N SER A 115 -4.74 1.62 -18.77
CA SER A 115 -3.47 2.11 -18.23
C SER A 115 -3.13 1.49 -16.89
N SER A 116 -4.12 1.41 -15.98
CA SER A 116 -3.99 0.75 -14.69
C SER A 116 -3.67 -0.74 -14.83
N THR A 117 -4.38 -1.44 -15.74
CA THR A 117 -4.12 -2.86 -15.98
C THR A 117 -2.72 -3.11 -16.51
N VAL A 118 -2.29 -2.34 -17.52
CA VAL A 118 -0.93 -2.45 -18.05
C VAL A 118 0.11 -2.15 -16.98
N GLY A 119 -0.12 -1.10 -16.16
CA GLY A 119 0.76 -0.75 -15.04
C GLY A 119 0.86 -1.86 -14.01
N GLY A 120 -0.28 -2.40 -13.58
CA GLY A 120 -0.34 -3.48 -12.61
C GLY A 120 0.32 -4.77 -13.12
N VAL A 121 -0.02 -5.21 -14.33
CA VAL A 121 0.60 -6.40 -14.94
C VAL A 121 2.10 -6.22 -15.14
N PHE A 122 2.55 -5.05 -15.61
CA PHE A 122 3.96 -4.74 -15.75
C PHE A 122 4.70 -4.87 -14.41
N SER A 123 4.14 -4.29 -13.35
CA SER A 123 4.77 -4.33 -12.03
C SER A 123 4.82 -5.74 -11.44
N VAL A 124 3.82 -6.59 -11.68
CA VAL A 124 3.85 -8.00 -11.27
C VAL A 124 4.95 -8.76 -12.04
N ILE A 125 5.10 -8.50 -13.34
CA ILE A 125 6.19 -9.10 -14.11
C ILE A 125 7.54 -8.66 -13.53
N VAL A 126 7.73 -7.36 -13.26
CA VAL A 126 8.96 -6.87 -12.61
C VAL A 126 9.15 -7.51 -11.24
N LEU A 127 8.09 -7.63 -10.44
CA LEU A 127 8.14 -8.27 -9.12
C LEU A 127 8.64 -9.72 -9.21
N CYS A 128 8.18 -10.50 -10.20
CA CYS A 128 8.61 -11.88 -10.41
C CYS A 128 10.13 -12.03 -10.66
N PHE A 129 10.75 -11.02 -11.27
CA PHE A 129 12.18 -11.04 -11.53
C PHE A 129 13.00 -10.29 -10.49
N ALA A 130 12.53 -9.13 -10.05
CA ALA A 130 13.27 -8.26 -9.13
C ALA A 130 13.31 -8.82 -7.70
N ALA A 131 12.22 -9.44 -7.23
CA ALA A 131 12.18 -9.94 -5.86
C ALA A 131 13.18 -11.08 -5.62
N PRO A 132 13.29 -12.13 -6.45
CA PRO A 132 14.32 -13.15 -6.28
C PRO A 132 15.74 -12.63 -6.45
N LEU A 133 15.94 -11.64 -7.33
CA LEU A 133 17.26 -11.00 -7.50
C LEU A 133 17.67 -10.25 -6.23
N LEU A 134 16.76 -9.45 -5.68
CA LEU A 134 16.99 -8.75 -4.42
C LEU A 134 17.16 -9.72 -3.25
N ALA A 135 16.45 -10.84 -3.23
CA ALA A 135 16.58 -11.86 -2.21
C ALA A 135 17.99 -12.50 -2.21
N ARG A 136 18.61 -12.68 -3.38
CA ARG A 136 20.01 -13.15 -3.47
C ARG A 136 20.98 -12.15 -2.86
N VAL A 137 20.77 -10.87 -3.08
CA VAL A 137 21.58 -9.81 -2.45
C VAL A 137 21.36 -9.78 -0.95
N ALA A 138 20.09 -9.88 -0.51
CA ALA A 138 19.70 -9.88 0.89
C ALA A 138 20.21 -11.13 1.66
N TYR A 139 20.58 -12.20 0.96
CA TYR A 139 21.19 -13.39 1.56
C TYR A 139 22.53 -13.09 2.26
N GLU A 140 23.25 -12.11 1.77
CA GLU A 140 24.52 -11.67 2.36
C GLU A 140 24.33 -10.76 3.59
N PHE A 141 23.10 -10.33 3.87
CA PHE A 141 22.81 -9.41 4.98
C PHE A 141 22.83 -10.18 6.31
N ARG A 142 23.52 -9.61 7.28
CA ARG A 142 23.53 -10.01 8.70
C ARG A 142 22.80 -8.97 9.52
N SER A 143 22.78 -9.14 10.84
CA SER A 143 22.08 -8.20 11.72
C SER A 143 22.51 -6.74 11.59
N PRO A 144 23.81 -6.39 11.40
CA PRO A 144 24.20 -5.00 11.19
C PRO A 144 23.62 -4.38 9.92
N GLU A 145 23.56 -5.15 8.82
CA GLU A 145 22.99 -4.69 7.55
C GLU A 145 21.47 -4.53 7.67
N TYR A 146 20.76 -5.48 8.31
CA TYR A 146 19.33 -5.36 8.57
C TYR A 146 19.00 -4.18 9.50
N PHE A 147 19.81 -3.94 10.54
CA PHE A 147 19.68 -2.75 11.39
C PHE A 147 19.78 -1.46 10.56
N ALA A 148 20.86 -1.32 9.80
CA ALA A 148 21.11 -0.13 8.98
C ALA A 148 20.05 0.07 7.89
N LEU A 149 19.62 -1.00 7.23
CA LEU A 149 18.53 -1.00 6.24
C LEU A 149 17.20 -0.56 6.87
N THR A 150 16.90 -1.01 8.08
CA THR A 150 15.66 -0.64 8.78
C THR A 150 15.69 0.83 9.21
N VAL A 151 16.84 1.33 9.66
CA VAL A 151 17.05 2.77 9.94
C VAL A 151 16.89 3.60 8.66
N PHE A 152 17.41 3.11 7.53
CA PHE A 152 17.18 3.74 6.22
C PHE A 152 15.69 3.76 5.86
N GLY A 153 14.97 2.64 6.02
CA GLY A 153 13.52 2.58 5.80
C GLY A 153 12.74 3.59 6.64
N LEU A 154 13.10 3.74 7.93
CA LEU A 154 12.51 4.76 8.81
C LEU A 154 12.85 6.19 8.35
N SER A 155 14.07 6.43 7.89
CA SER A 155 14.47 7.76 7.40
C SER A 155 13.69 8.17 6.17
N MET A 156 13.37 7.23 5.29
CA MET A 156 12.56 7.48 4.08
C MET A 156 11.13 7.92 4.40
N LEU A 157 10.57 7.53 5.58
CA LEU A 157 9.26 8.03 6.02
C LEU A 157 9.22 9.55 6.13
N ALA A 158 10.35 10.18 6.50
CA ALA A 158 10.45 11.64 6.57
C ALA A 158 10.36 12.31 5.20
N SER A 159 10.79 11.63 4.13
CA SER A 159 11.01 12.26 2.82
C SER A 159 9.77 12.30 1.92
N ILE A 160 8.80 11.40 2.08
CA ILE A 160 7.89 11.04 0.98
C ILE A 160 6.40 11.26 1.29
N SER A 161 5.97 11.34 2.56
CA SER A 161 4.54 11.36 2.89
C SER A 161 3.89 12.75 2.90
N ALA A 162 2.59 12.80 2.62
CA ALA A 162 1.78 14.00 2.46
C ALA A 162 1.64 14.92 3.69
N GLY A 163 2.16 14.55 4.88
CA GLY A 163 2.02 15.34 6.12
C GLY A 163 3.16 16.32 6.42
N GLY A 164 4.20 16.35 5.57
CA GLY A 164 5.44 17.08 5.85
C GLY A 164 6.47 16.24 6.63
N ALA A 165 7.76 16.39 6.27
CA ALA A 165 8.87 15.54 6.76
C ALA A 165 8.91 15.39 8.28
N VAL A 166 8.79 16.50 9.01
CA VAL A 166 8.88 16.50 10.48
C VAL A 166 7.72 15.73 11.12
N LYS A 167 6.49 15.92 10.62
CA LYS A 167 5.31 15.22 11.18
C LYS A 167 5.38 13.73 10.94
N ASN A 168 5.87 13.32 9.78
CA ASN A 168 6.03 11.90 9.45
C ASN A 168 7.13 11.25 10.28
N LEU A 169 8.24 11.95 10.51
CA LEU A 169 9.31 11.48 11.40
C LEU A 169 8.81 11.32 12.84
N ILE A 170 8.05 12.30 13.36
CA ILE A 170 7.42 12.21 14.68
C ILE A 170 6.48 10.99 14.74
N GLY A 171 5.65 10.78 13.71
CA GLY A 171 4.78 9.61 13.61
C GLY A 171 5.56 8.30 13.61
N GLY A 172 6.65 8.22 12.83
CA GLY A 172 7.53 7.05 12.79
C GLY A 172 8.21 6.77 14.12
N ILE A 173 8.77 7.80 14.77
CA ILE A 173 9.39 7.68 16.11
C ILE A 173 8.35 7.25 17.15
N PHE A 174 7.14 7.80 17.10
CA PHE A 174 6.04 7.36 17.96
C PHE A 174 5.71 5.89 17.75
N GLY A 175 5.66 5.42 16.48
CA GLY A 175 5.50 4.01 16.17
C GLY A 175 6.62 3.13 16.72
N VAL A 176 7.88 3.54 16.57
CA VAL A 176 9.04 2.85 17.16
C VAL A 176 8.94 2.81 18.68
N TRP A 177 8.52 3.90 19.31
CA TRP A 177 8.32 3.89 20.76
C TRP A 177 7.23 2.91 21.18
N LEU A 178 6.13 2.84 20.44
CA LEU A 178 5.07 1.86 20.71
C LEU A 178 5.55 0.41 20.60
N SER A 179 6.48 0.11 19.70
CA SER A 179 7.05 -1.24 19.56
C SER A 179 7.92 -1.66 20.76
N THR A 180 8.32 -0.72 21.61
CA THR A 180 9.09 -1.04 22.83
C THR A 180 8.22 -1.47 24.02
N ILE A 181 6.88 -1.46 23.89
CA ILE A 181 5.96 -1.93 24.91
C ILE A 181 5.94 -3.47 24.90
N GLY A 182 6.12 -4.07 26.08
CA GLY A 182 6.17 -5.53 26.24
C GLY A 182 7.55 -6.06 26.61
N ALA A 183 7.76 -7.36 26.50
CA ALA A 183 9.05 -8.00 26.73
C ALA A 183 9.94 -7.87 25.50
N GLU A 184 11.18 -7.40 25.71
CA GLU A 184 12.18 -7.33 24.66
C GLU A 184 12.58 -8.75 24.22
N ARG A 185 12.56 -9.03 22.92
CA ARG A 185 12.65 -10.40 22.37
C ARG A 185 14.00 -11.08 22.55
N VAL A 186 15.10 -10.33 22.72
CA VAL A 186 16.47 -10.88 22.79
C VAL A 186 16.93 -11.06 24.23
N THR A 187 16.49 -10.16 25.15
CA THR A 187 16.88 -10.13 26.57
C THR A 187 15.76 -10.57 27.52
N GLY A 188 14.50 -10.52 27.08
CA GLY A 188 13.33 -10.82 27.89
C GLY A 188 12.99 -9.73 28.93
N ILE A 189 13.60 -8.53 28.84
CA ILE A 189 13.34 -7.44 29.78
C ILE A 189 11.96 -6.86 29.50
N GLU A 190 11.12 -6.86 30.53
CA GLU A 190 9.76 -6.29 30.49
C GLU A 190 9.78 -4.77 30.54
N ARG A 191 9.04 -4.11 29.64
CA ARG A 191 8.99 -2.65 29.54
C ARG A 191 7.56 -2.17 29.33
N PHE A 192 7.17 -1.10 30.03
CA PHE A 192 5.89 -0.41 29.86
C PHE A 192 4.65 -1.31 29.94
N MET A 193 4.71 -2.41 30.71
CA MET A 193 3.59 -3.35 30.87
C MET A 193 2.54 -2.85 31.88
N PHE A 194 2.87 -1.89 32.72
CA PHE A 194 1.97 -1.29 33.74
C PHE A 194 1.25 -2.32 34.63
N GLY A 195 1.85 -3.48 34.83
CA GLY A 195 1.27 -4.59 35.61
C GLY A 195 0.21 -5.43 34.85
N ASN A 196 0.01 -5.20 33.56
CA ASN A 196 -0.90 -5.99 32.74
C ASN A 196 -0.13 -7.03 31.92
N TYR A 197 -0.34 -8.30 32.23
CA TYR A 197 0.28 -9.45 31.55
C TYR A 197 -0.15 -9.59 30.08
N GLU A 198 -1.32 -9.08 29.68
CA GLU A 198 -1.74 -9.09 28.28
C GLU A 198 -0.81 -8.25 27.37
N LEU A 199 -0.02 -7.33 27.96
CA LEU A 199 0.99 -6.55 27.26
C LEU A 199 2.36 -7.23 27.16
N TYR A 200 2.52 -8.45 27.69
CA TYR A 200 3.80 -9.16 27.67
C TYR A 200 4.32 -9.40 26.25
N GLU A 201 3.45 -9.79 25.33
CA GLU A 201 3.80 -9.98 23.92
C GLU A 201 3.88 -8.66 23.11
N GLY A 202 3.70 -7.53 23.78
CA GLY A 202 3.66 -6.21 23.18
C GLY A 202 2.29 -5.81 22.65
N LEU A 203 2.28 -4.78 21.83
CA LEU A 203 1.06 -4.28 21.20
C LEU A 203 0.79 -5.03 19.89
N HIS A 204 -0.37 -5.64 19.78
CA HIS A 204 -0.74 -6.38 18.57
C HIS A 204 -0.95 -5.46 17.37
N PHE A 205 -0.28 -5.74 16.25
CA PHE A 205 -0.34 -4.91 15.03
C PHE A 205 -1.76 -4.84 14.43
N VAL A 206 -2.49 -5.97 14.41
CA VAL A 206 -3.80 -6.06 13.73
C VAL A 206 -4.83 -5.10 14.32
N PRO A 207 -5.11 -5.09 15.64
CA PRO A 207 -6.03 -4.13 16.25
C PRO A 207 -5.61 -2.67 16.04
N ILE A 208 -4.31 -2.38 16.18
CA ILE A 208 -3.78 -1.03 15.97
C ILE A 208 -4.01 -0.55 14.54
N PHE A 209 -3.79 -1.42 13.55
CA PHE A 209 -3.99 -1.06 12.15
C PHE A 209 -5.47 -0.88 11.82
N ILE A 210 -6.37 -1.69 12.38
CA ILE A 210 -7.81 -1.47 12.29
C ILE A 210 -8.16 -0.09 12.86
N GLY A 211 -7.61 0.26 14.02
CA GLY A 211 -7.79 1.57 14.63
C GLY A 211 -7.30 2.71 13.74
N LEU A 212 -6.00 2.66 13.38
CA LEU A 212 -5.33 3.73 12.63
C LEU A 212 -5.90 3.93 11.22
N PHE A 213 -6.31 2.87 10.52
CA PHE A 213 -6.73 2.97 9.13
C PHE A 213 -8.25 2.90 8.94
N ALA A 214 -8.98 2.06 9.69
CA ALA A 214 -10.41 1.91 9.51
C ALA A 214 -11.20 2.85 10.43
N ILE A 215 -11.05 2.74 11.74
CA ILE A 215 -11.84 3.52 12.70
C ILE A 215 -11.50 5.01 12.59
N SER A 216 -10.22 5.37 12.44
CA SER A 216 -9.81 6.78 12.29
C SER A 216 -10.42 7.42 11.05
N GLU A 217 -10.47 6.68 9.94
CA GLU A 217 -11.06 7.15 8.68
C GLU A 217 -12.57 7.40 8.84
N LEU A 218 -13.28 6.48 9.49
CA LEU A 218 -14.68 6.68 9.81
C LEU A 218 -14.92 7.98 10.61
N LEU A 219 -14.11 8.21 11.64
CA LEU A 219 -14.20 9.42 12.45
C LEU A 219 -13.90 10.69 11.64
N VAL A 220 -12.99 10.65 10.68
CA VAL A 220 -12.71 11.78 9.77
C VAL A 220 -13.89 12.05 8.86
N GLN A 221 -14.48 11.01 8.27
CA GLN A 221 -15.59 11.14 7.33
C GLN A 221 -16.91 11.55 8.01
N SER A 222 -17.05 11.36 9.34
CA SER A 222 -18.27 11.76 10.08
C SER A 222 -18.69 13.21 9.85
N LYS A 223 -17.73 14.06 9.50
CA LYS A 223 -17.96 15.48 9.26
C LYS A 223 -18.49 15.80 7.87
N THR A 224 -18.48 14.85 6.93
CA THR A 224 -18.78 15.09 5.51
C THR A 224 -20.10 14.49 5.05
N VAL A 225 -20.96 14.09 5.97
CA VAL A 225 -22.19 13.28 5.77
C VAL A 225 -23.22 13.86 4.79
N ASN A 226 -23.17 15.13 4.42
CA ASN A 226 -24.25 15.79 3.65
C ASN A 226 -23.81 16.47 2.34
N LYS A 227 -22.74 16.03 1.70
CA LYS A 227 -22.40 16.61 0.39
C LYS A 227 -23.21 15.95 -0.71
N ILE A 228 -24.09 16.75 -1.36
CA ILE A 228 -24.74 16.35 -2.61
C ILE A 228 -23.65 16.21 -3.68
N VAL A 229 -23.48 15.01 -4.21
CA VAL A 229 -22.49 14.74 -5.24
C VAL A 229 -23.18 14.75 -6.61
N ASN A 230 -22.80 15.70 -7.45
CA ASN A 230 -23.25 15.73 -8.83
C ASN A 230 -22.46 14.72 -9.66
N THR A 231 -23.11 13.69 -10.16
CA THR A 231 -22.49 12.67 -11.02
C THR A 231 -22.59 13.06 -12.48
N VAL A 232 -21.48 12.91 -13.22
CA VAL A 232 -21.50 13.01 -14.67
C VAL A 232 -22.16 11.77 -15.27
N SER A 233 -23.14 11.98 -16.17
CA SER A 233 -23.83 10.88 -16.84
C SER A 233 -22.88 10.12 -17.77
N MET A 234 -22.87 8.79 -17.66
CA MET A 234 -22.11 7.90 -18.52
C MET A 234 -23.02 6.90 -19.21
N LYS A 235 -22.91 6.77 -20.54
CA LYS A 235 -23.65 5.75 -21.31
C LYS A 235 -23.00 4.37 -21.19
N ALA A 236 -21.73 4.25 -21.55
CA ALA A 236 -20.90 3.05 -21.46
C ALA A 236 -19.42 3.40 -21.40
N VAL A 237 -18.58 2.49 -20.91
CA VAL A 237 -17.12 2.60 -21.02
C VAL A 237 -16.73 2.35 -22.49
N LYS A 238 -15.86 3.17 -23.04
CA LYS A 238 -15.34 3.04 -24.38
C LYS A 238 -13.85 2.70 -24.32
N LEU A 239 -13.46 1.63 -24.98
CA LEU A 239 -12.04 1.32 -25.15
C LEU A 239 -11.34 2.44 -25.91
N PRO A 240 -10.07 2.74 -25.58
CA PRO A 240 -9.27 3.68 -26.34
C PRO A 240 -9.20 3.27 -27.83
N THR A 241 -9.33 4.26 -28.71
CA THR A 241 -9.20 4.05 -30.15
C THR A 241 -7.73 3.75 -30.52
N LYS A 242 -7.50 3.27 -31.76
CA LYS A 242 -6.13 3.06 -32.25
C LYS A 242 -5.29 4.35 -32.22
N GLU A 243 -5.94 5.50 -32.41
CA GLU A 243 -5.28 6.82 -32.34
C GLU A 243 -4.95 7.18 -30.90
N ASP A 244 -5.85 6.88 -29.96
CA ASP A 244 -5.59 7.07 -28.52
C ASP A 244 -4.39 6.21 -28.08
N TYR A 245 -4.35 4.92 -28.49
CA TYR A 245 -3.21 4.04 -28.20
C TYR A 245 -1.90 4.59 -28.72
N LYS A 246 -1.87 5.09 -29.98
CA LYS A 246 -0.67 5.72 -30.55
C LYS A 246 -0.21 6.92 -29.73
N LYS A 247 -1.12 7.66 -29.10
CA LYS A 247 -0.84 8.83 -28.27
C LYS A 247 -0.32 8.44 -26.89
N ILE A 248 -0.92 7.41 -26.24
CA ILE A 248 -0.67 7.12 -24.81
C ILE A 248 0.34 6.00 -24.54
N TRP A 249 0.67 5.11 -25.48
CA TRP A 249 1.47 3.91 -25.19
C TRP A 249 2.86 4.19 -24.63
N LYS A 250 3.55 5.23 -25.15
CA LYS A 250 4.87 5.66 -24.62
C LYS A 250 4.76 6.21 -23.22
N THR A 251 3.69 6.94 -22.94
CA THR A 251 3.39 7.48 -21.63
C THR A 251 3.11 6.35 -20.65
N ILE A 252 2.30 5.37 -21.02
CA ILE A 252 2.03 4.19 -20.19
C ILE A 252 3.32 3.46 -19.84
N LEU A 253 4.16 3.09 -20.83
CA LEU A 253 5.39 2.34 -20.56
C LEU A 253 6.36 3.09 -19.65
N ARG A 254 6.54 4.40 -19.86
CA ARG A 254 7.38 5.24 -19.02
C ARG A 254 6.82 5.32 -17.60
N SER A 255 5.51 5.52 -17.47
CA SER A 255 4.85 5.60 -16.17
C SER A 255 4.84 4.27 -15.43
N CYS A 256 4.79 3.13 -16.14
CA CYS A 256 5.00 1.81 -15.53
C CYS A 256 6.37 1.69 -14.85
N GLY A 257 7.43 2.11 -15.55
CA GLY A 257 8.78 2.11 -14.97
C GLY A 257 8.91 3.04 -13.77
N ILE A 258 8.39 4.27 -13.90
CA ILE A 258 8.38 5.27 -12.82
C ILE A 258 7.61 4.75 -11.61
N GLY A 259 6.39 4.28 -11.82
CA GLY A 259 5.54 3.82 -10.72
C GLY A 259 6.12 2.60 -10.01
N THR A 260 6.66 1.63 -10.74
CA THR A 260 7.32 0.48 -10.14
C THR A 260 8.52 0.90 -9.31
N PHE A 261 9.37 1.79 -9.83
CA PHE A 261 10.54 2.31 -9.10
C PHE A 261 10.15 3.07 -7.84
N ILE A 262 9.16 3.97 -7.92
CA ILE A 262 8.66 4.72 -6.76
C ILE A 262 8.01 3.77 -5.74
N GLY A 263 7.31 2.74 -6.21
CA GLY A 263 6.73 1.73 -5.33
C GLY A 263 7.76 0.98 -4.48
N VAL A 264 8.97 0.73 -5.00
CA VAL A 264 10.06 0.09 -4.24
C VAL A 264 10.53 0.97 -3.07
N LEU A 265 10.37 2.29 -3.16
CA LEU A 265 10.76 3.20 -2.08
C LEU A 265 9.74 3.13 -0.94
N PRO A 266 10.20 3.00 0.32
CA PRO A 266 9.30 2.98 1.47
C PRO A 266 8.48 4.26 1.58
N ALA A 267 7.19 4.18 1.73
CA ALA A 267 6.15 5.13 2.11
C ALA A 267 4.91 5.09 1.20
N GLU A 268 4.20 6.18 0.88
CA GLU A 268 2.96 6.20 0.09
C GLU A 268 3.20 6.07 -1.43
N GLY A 269 3.85 4.99 -1.85
CA GLY A 269 4.34 4.79 -3.22
C GLY A 269 3.33 5.12 -4.33
N ALA A 270 2.09 4.63 -4.24
CA ALA A 270 1.09 4.81 -5.29
C ALA A 270 0.62 6.27 -5.46
N THR A 271 0.47 7.02 -4.36
CA THR A 271 0.07 8.44 -4.40
C THR A 271 1.14 9.30 -5.06
N VAL A 272 2.39 9.14 -4.61
CA VAL A 272 3.53 9.88 -5.17
C VAL A 272 3.79 9.43 -6.61
N ALA A 273 3.72 8.14 -6.89
CA ALA A 273 3.89 7.59 -8.22
C ALA A 273 2.91 8.17 -9.23
N SER A 274 1.62 8.29 -8.87
CA SER A 274 0.60 8.86 -9.76
C SER A 274 0.87 10.33 -10.09
N MET A 275 1.29 11.12 -9.11
CA MET A 275 1.63 12.54 -9.30
C MET A 275 2.87 12.73 -10.18
N ILE A 276 3.91 11.91 -9.96
CA ILE A 276 5.12 11.94 -10.81
C ILE A 276 4.78 11.44 -12.20
N GLY A 277 4.00 10.36 -12.33
CA GLY A 277 3.55 9.83 -13.62
C GLY A 277 2.78 10.87 -14.44
N TYR A 278 1.87 11.61 -13.80
CA TYR A 278 1.16 12.74 -14.41
C TYR A 278 2.12 13.86 -14.86
N SER A 279 3.02 14.26 -13.98
CA SER A 279 3.98 15.34 -14.23
C SER A 279 4.92 15.00 -15.38
N GLU A 280 5.43 13.77 -15.42
CA GLU A 280 6.29 13.28 -16.51
C GLU A 280 5.50 13.08 -17.82
N ALA A 281 4.23 12.65 -17.75
CA ALA A 281 3.37 12.64 -18.92
C ALA A 281 3.25 14.03 -19.54
N ARG A 282 3.00 15.05 -18.72
CA ARG A 282 2.95 16.46 -19.16
C ARG A 282 4.29 16.95 -19.72
N ARG A 283 5.40 16.60 -19.06
CA ARG A 283 6.76 17.02 -19.46
C ARG A 283 7.09 16.56 -20.87
N TRP A 284 6.74 15.32 -21.22
CA TRP A 284 7.08 14.68 -22.48
C TRP A 284 5.99 14.78 -23.56
N SER A 285 4.81 15.28 -23.21
CA SER A 285 3.73 15.48 -24.16
C SER A 285 4.06 16.62 -25.14
N LYS A 286 3.60 16.44 -26.38
CA LYS A 286 3.61 17.48 -27.40
C LYS A 286 2.47 18.49 -27.18
N ASN A 287 1.39 18.09 -26.48
CA ASN A 287 0.17 18.87 -26.28
C ASN A 287 0.02 19.26 -24.79
N LYS A 288 0.99 19.98 -24.26
CA LYS A 288 1.03 20.35 -22.82
C LYS A 288 -0.17 21.17 -22.36
N GLU A 289 -0.79 21.91 -23.25
CA GLU A 289 -1.96 22.75 -22.99
C GLU A 289 -3.27 21.95 -22.79
N GLU A 290 -3.31 20.67 -23.18
CA GLU A 290 -4.46 19.79 -22.93
C GLU A 290 -4.53 19.37 -21.45
N PHE A 291 -3.41 19.40 -20.73
CA PHE A 291 -3.33 18.99 -19.33
C PHE A 291 -4.10 19.93 -18.42
N GLY A 292 -4.90 19.36 -17.52
CA GLY A 292 -5.89 20.05 -16.69
C GLY A 292 -7.21 20.35 -17.44
N LYS A 293 -7.33 19.92 -18.70
CA LYS A 293 -8.51 20.16 -19.55
C LYS A 293 -9.07 18.89 -20.18
N GLY A 294 -8.61 17.73 -19.77
CA GLY A 294 -9.07 16.42 -20.27
C GLY A 294 -8.05 15.71 -21.14
N SER A 295 -6.76 15.77 -20.82
CA SER A 295 -5.70 15.05 -21.51
C SER A 295 -5.77 13.54 -21.21
N ILE A 296 -5.88 12.73 -22.26
CA ILE A 296 -5.80 11.26 -22.11
C ILE A 296 -4.39 10.80 -21.72
N GLU A 297 -3.34 11.56 -22.06
CA GLU A 297 -1.98 11.27 -21.65
C GLU A 297 -1.81 11.53 -20.14
N GLY A 298 -2.48 12.57 -19.58
CA GLY A 298 -2.49 12.83 -18.14
C GLY A 298 -3.16 11.69 -17.36
N ILE A 299 -4.32 11.22 -17.81
CA ILE A 299 -5.01 10.07 -17.21
C ILE A 299 -4.12 8.82 -17.30
N ALA A 300 -3.59 8.52 -18.48
CA ALA A 300 -2.77 7.34 -18.72
C ALA A 300 -1.49 7.34 -17.88
N GLY A 301 -0.84 8.49 -17.75
CA GLY A 301 0.37 8.65 -16.96
C GLY A 301 0.15 8.44 -15.48
N ALA A 302 -0.91 9.04 -14.93
CA ALA A 302 -1.29 8.89 -13.53
C ALA A 302 -1.66 7.44 -13.19
N GLU A 303 -2.54 6.83 -13.99
CA GLU A 303 -3.08 5.51 -13.70
C GLU A 303 -2.08 4.36 -13.92
N ALA A 304 -1.24 4.44 -14.96
CA ALA A 304 -0.20 3.44 -15.15
C ALA A 304 0.83 3.48 -14.00
N ALA A 305 1.24 4.67 -13.56
CA ALA A 305 2.15 4.82 -12.43
C ALA A 305 1.53 4.39 -11.11
N ASN A 306 0.26 4.71 -10.89
CA ASN A 306 -0.51 4.34 -9.71
C ASN A 306 -0.51 2.81 -9.49
N ASN A 307 -1.02 2.07 -10.47
CA ASN A 307 -1.13 0.62 -10.34
C ASN A 307 0.22 -0.10 -10.44
N SER A 308 1.18 0.42 -11.19
CA SER A 308 2.52 -0.18 -11.21
C SER A 308 3.28 -0.04 -9.89
N ALA A 309 2.95 0.96 -9.08
CA ALA A 309 3.52 1.08 -7.74
C ALA A 309 3.08 -0.05 -6.81
N THR A 310 1.95 -0.73 -7.07
CA THR A 310 1.48 -1.83 -6.21
C THR A 310 2.44 -3.02 -6.22
N GLY A 311 2.87 -3.47 -7.38
CA GLY A 311 3.88 -4.54 -7.48
C GLY A 311 5.26 -4.07 -7.03
N GLY A 312 5.62 -2.79 -7.33
CA GLY A 312 6.86 -2.21 -6.83
C GLY A 312 6.98 -2.27 -5.31
N ALA A 313 5.91 -1.89 -4.59
CA ALA A 313 5.87 -1.89 -3.13
C ALA A 313 5.94 -3.31 -2.51
N MET A 314 5.52 -4.33 -3.23
CA MET A 314 5.65 -5.72 -2.77
C MET A 314 7.09 -6.22 -2.78
N VAL A 315 8.00 -5.67 -3.61
CA VAL A 315 9.40 -6.09 -3.68
C VAL A 315 10.10 -5.95 -2.30
N PRO A 316 10.23 -4.74 -1.73
CA PRO A 316 10.88 -4.59 -0.42
C PRO A 316 10.07 -5.24 0.70
N THR A 317 8.74 -5.26 0.59
CA THR A 317 7.86 -5.84 1.62
C THR A 317 8.10 -7.34 1.78
N MET A 318 8.17 -8.09 0.69
CA MET A 318 8.36 -9.54 0.76
C MET A 318 9.82 -9.95 0.96
N VAL A 319 10.77 -9.19 0.40
CA VAL A 319 12.20 -9.55 0.43
C VAL A 319 12.92 -9.04 1.66
N LEU A 320 12.59 -7.83 2.11
CA LEU A 320 13.31 -7.15 3.19
C LEU A 320 12.48 -7.01 4.47
N GLY A 321 11.17 -7.30 4.40
CA GLY A 321 10.25 -7.02 5.50
C GLY A 321 10.01 -5.51 5.73
N ILE A 322 10.29 -4.68 4.74
CA ILE A 322 10.12 -3.22 4.81
C ILE A 322 8.93 -2.83 3.95
N PRO A 323 7.83 -2.34 4.54
CA PRO A 323 6.64 -2.03 3.75
C PRO A 323 6.86 -0.79 2.87
N GLY A 324 6.51 -0.89 1.57
CA GLY A 324 6.55 0.20 0.62
C GLY A 324 5.36 1.17 0.71
N SER A 325 4.30 0.80 1.45
CA SER A 325 3.09 1.61 1.63
C SER A 325 2.32 1.16 2.87
N GLY A 326 1.31 1.95 3.30
CA GLY A 326 0.42 1.56 4.39
C GLY A 326 -0.32 0.23 4.11
N THR A 327 -0.69 -0.04 2.86
CA THR A 327 -1.34 -1.30 2.50
C THR A 327 -0.38 -2.49 2.57
N THR A 328 0.86 -2.32 2.09
CA THR A 328 1.86 -3.38 2.18
C THR A 328 2.33 -3.61 3.63
N ALA A 329 2.20 -2.63 4.53
CA ALA A 329 2.39 -2.84 5.96
C ALA A 329 1.36 -3.85 6.51
N ILE A 330 0.10 -3.74 6.09
CA ILE A 330 -0.94 -4.71 6.48
C ILE A 330 -0.70 -6.09 5.85
N ILE A 331 -0.29 -6.13 4.58
CA ILE A 331 0.08 -7.39 3.91
C ILE A 331 1.27 -8.03 4.63
N LEU A 332 2.25 -7.24 5.07
CA LEU A 332 3.40 -7.71 5.83
C LEU A 332 2.97 -8.38 7.14
N VAL A 333 2.07 -7.74 7.89
CA VAL A 333 1.48 -8.34 9.10
C VAL A 333 0.69 -9.60 8.75
N GLY A 334 -0.07 -9.58 7.66
CA GLY A 334 -0.76 -10.77 7.14
C GLY A 334 0.20 -11.92 6.87
N LEU A 335 1.33 -11.68 6.21
CA LEU A 335 2.39 -12.68 6.00
C LEU A 335 2.88 -13.25 7.34
N MET A 336 3.21 -12.39 8.30
CA MET A 336 3.75 -12.78 9.61
C MET A 336 2.74 -13.64 10.40
N VAL A 337 1.48 -13.22 10.46
CA VAL A 337 0.42 -13.93 11.18
C VAL A 337 0.15 -15.32 10.58
N HIS A 338 0.28 -15.47 9.27
CA HIS A 338 0.13 -16.76 8.58
C HIS A 338 1.43 -17.58 8.52
N GLY A 339 2.46 -17.21 9.27
CA GLY A 339 3.73 -17.92 9.34
C GLY A 339 4.62 -17.80 8.11
N LEU A 340 4.28 -16.91 7.18
CA LEU A 340 5.12 -16.57 6.02
C LEU A 340 6.09 -15.47 6.44
N ARG A 341 7.27 -15.85 6.87
CA ARG A 341 8.31 -14.89 7.34
C ARG A 341 8.88 -14.12 6.17
N PRO A 342 8.68 -12.77 6.10
CA PRO A 342 9.28 -11.95 5.07
C PRO A 342 10.80 -12.04 5.10
N GLY A 343 11.42 -11.90 3.96
CA GLY A 343 12.86 -12.01 3.84
C GLY A 343 13.30 -13.11 2.87
N VAL A 344 14.57 -13.44 2.92
CA VAL A 344 15.20 -14.45 2.04
C VAL A 344 14.51 -15.82 2.17
N TYR A 345 14.05 -16.16 3.37
CA TYR A 345 13.36 -17.41 3.66
C TYR A 345 12.15 -17.67 2.74
N LEU A 346 11.36 -16.64 2.42
CA LEU A 346 10.23 -16.79 1.48
C LEU A 346 10.69 -17.26 0.09
N PHE A 347 11.86 -16.84 -0.34
CA PHE A 347 12.40 -17.12 -1.68
C PHE A 347 13.28 -18.36 -1.74
N THR A 348 13.56 -18.99 -0.62
CA THR A 348 14.30 -20.26 -0.53
C THR A 348 13.38 -21.43 -0.16
N GLU A 349 12.53 -21.26 0.85
CA GLU A 349 11.74 -22.35 1.43
C GLU A 349 10.26 -22.32 0.99
N GLN A 350 9.74 -21.14 0.58
CA GLN A 350 8.31 -20.93 0.29
C GLN A 350 8.08 -20.40 -1.14
N VAL A 351 8.98 -20.74 -2.07
CA VAL A 351 9.00 -20.22 -3.45
C VAL A 351 7.66 -20.37 -4.16
N GLU A 352 7.04 -21.53 -4.05
CA GLU A 352 5.75 -21.84 -4.68
C GLU A 352 4.66 -20.87 -4.19
N LYS A 353 4.54 -20.68 -2.87
CA LYS A 353 3.55 -19.78 -2.28
C LYS A 353 3.75 -18.34 -2.72
N VAL A 354 5.01 -17.90 -2.81
CA VAL A 354 5.34 -16.54 -3.28
C VAL A 354 4.83 -16.32 -4.71
N TYR A 355 5.09 -17.26 -5.61
CA TYR A 355 4.64 -17.12 -6.99
C TYR A 355 3.14 -17.32 -7.18
N GLN A 356 2.47 -18.10 -6.32
CA GLN A 356 1.00 -18.14 -6.27
C GLN A 356 0.41 -16.77 -5.86
N ILE A 357 1.03 -16.07 -4.89
CA ILE A 357 0.63 -14.71 -4.53
C ILE A 357 0.84 -13.76 -5.72
N PHE A 358 1.97 -13.83 -6.43
CA PHE A 358 2.21 -13.01 -7.62
C PHE A 358 1.21 -13.33 -8.75
N GLY A 359 0.90 -14.62 -8.94
CA GLY A 359 -0.15 -15.07 -9.85
C GLY A 359 -1.52 -14.49 -9.48
N SER A 360 -1.85 -14.47 -8.18
CA SER A 360 -3.10 -13.88 -7.70
C SER A 360 -3.19 -12.39 -8.02
N MET A 361 -2.09 -11.63 -7.86
CA MET A 361 -2.03 -10.23 -8.25
C MET A 361 -2.18 -10.06 -9.78
N PHE A 362 -1.60 -10.95 -10.58
CA PHE A 362 -1.78 -10.93 -12.02
C PHE A 362 -3.25 -11.12 -12.41
N PHE A 363 -3.91 -12.16 -11.87
CA PHE A 363 -5.32 -12.40 -12.12
C PHE A 363 -6.21 -11.28 -11.59
N ALA A 364 -5.89 -10.68 -10.45
CA ALA A 364 -6.60 -9.52 -9.93
C ALA A 364 -6.59 -8.33 -10.90
N ASN A 365 -5.44 -8.07 -11.57
CA ASN A 365 -5.35 -7.04 -12.62
C ASN A 365 -6.28 -7.34 -13.81
N ILE A 366 -6.39 -8.59 -14.22
CA ILE A 366 -7.31 -8.99 -15.30
C ILE A 366 -8.77 -8.87 -14.82
N MET A 367 -9.08 -9.30 -13.58
CA MET A 367 -10.44 -9.23 -13.05
C MET A 367 -10.92 -7.80 -12.89
N PHE A 368 -10.11 -6.88 -12.34
CA PHE A 368 -10.54 -5.49 -12.24
C PHE A 368 -10.65 -4.82 -13.62
N MET A 369 -9.84 -5.21 -14.59
CA MET A 369 -10.00 -4.74 -15.97
C MET A 369 -11.38 -5.10 -16.52
N LEU A 370 -11.79 -6.35 -16.39
CA LEU A 370 -13.13 -6.78 -16.80
C LEU A 370 -14.22 -6.02 -16.07
N MET A 371 -14.09 -5.87 -14.76
CA MET A 371 -15.07 -5.11 -13.96
C MET A 371 -15.09 -3.62 -14.32
N GLY A 372 -13.94 -3.00 -14.55
CA GLY A 372 -13.84 -1.60 -14.96
C GLY A 372 -14.45 -1.36 -16.34
N LEU A 373 -14.31 -2.30 -17.28
CA LEU A 373 -14.88 -2.18 -18.62
C LEU A 373 -16.40 -2.42 -18.63
N TYR A 374 -16.89 -3.42 -17.91
CA TYR A 374 -18.28 -3.86 -18.03
C TYR A 374 -19.17 -3.40 -16.87
N ALA A 375 -18.63 -3.21 -15.68
CA ALA A 375 -19.39 -2.93 -14.47
C ALA A 375 -19.11 -1.56 -13.84
N ALA A 376 -18.25 -0.70 -14.42
CA ALA A 376 -17.90 0.62 -13.85
C ALA A 376 -19.14 1.47 -13.52
N LYS A 377 -20.20 1.39 -14.34
CA LYS A 377 -21.47 2.11 -14.09
C LYS A 377 -22.18 1.64 -12.82
N ILE A 378 -22.08 0.34 -12.52
CA ILE A 378 -22.67 -0.24 -11.28
C ILE A 378 -21.86 0.26 -10.10
N PHE A 379 -20.53 0.15 -10.16
CA PHE A 379 -19.64 0.59 -9.09
C PHE A 379 -19.71 2.11 -8.84
N ALA A 380 -19.89 2.91 -9.88
CA ALA A 380 -20.12 4.33 -9.72
C ALA A 380 -21.37 4.65 -8.87
N ARG A 381 -22.41 3.80 -8.91
CA ARG A 381 -23.59 3.97 -8.04
C ARG A 381 -23.31 3.61 -6.58
N VAL A 382 -22.34 2.71 -6.34
CA VAL A 382 -21.93 2.35 -4.97
C VAL A 382 -21.34 3.56 -4.24
N SER A 383 -20.64 4.45 -4.95
CA SER A 383 -20.11 5.68 -4.35
C SER A 383 -21.17 6.66 -3.86
N LEU A 384 -22.41 6.46 -4.27
CA LEU A 384 -23.56 7.27 -3.84
C LEU A 384 -24.27 6.71 -2.60
N VAL A 385 -23.83 5.56 -2.08
CA VAL A 385 -24.38 4.99 -0.84
C VAL A 385 -24.13 5.96 0.30
N PRO A 386 -25.19 6.33 1.06
CA PRO A 386 -25.04 7.26 2.18
C PRO A 386 -24.03 6.73 3.20
N THR A 387 -23.12 7.58 3.63
CA THR A 387 -22.13 7.26 4.66
C THR A 387 -22.78 6.79 5.97
N ALA A 388 -23.99 7.24 6.25
CA ALA A 388 -24.80 6.79 7.39
C ALA A 388 -25.07 5.27 7.42
N ILE A 389 -25.09 4.61 6.26
CA ILE A 389 -25.25 3.14 6.15
C ILE A 389 -23.87 2.46 6.26
N LEU A 390 -22.87 3.03 5.61
CA LEU A 390 -21.52 2.45 5.60
C LEU A 390 -20.85 2.47 6.98
N TRP A 391 -21.08 3.51 7.75
CA TRP A 391 -20.47 3.74 9.05
C TRP A 391 -20.70 2.61 10.06
N PRO A 392 -21.98 2.25 10.39
CA PRO A 392 -22.21 1.18 11.33
C PRO A 392 -21.64 -0.16 10.88
N ILE A 393 -21.68 -0.43 9.57
CA ILE A 393 -21.14 -1.68 9.00
C ILE A 393 -19.62 -1.75 9.19
N VAL A 394 -18.89 -0.71 8.77
CA VAL A 394 -17.43 -0.68 8.87
C VAL A 394 -16.99 -0.66 10.33
N PHE A 395 -17.67 0.09 11.20
CA PHE A 395 -17.39 0.10 12.63
C PHE A 395 -17.61 -1.27 13.28
N GLY A 396 -18.76 -1.89 12.99
CA GLY A 396 -19.07 -3.24 13.48
C GLY A 396 -18.03 -4.27 13.04
N LEU A 397 -17.66 -4.26 11.74
CA LEU A 397 -16.60 -5.12 11.21
C LEU A 397 -15.24 -4.85 11.87
N SER A 398 -14.92 -3.58 12.16
CA SER A 398 -13.68 -3.21 12.84
C SER A 398 -13.61 -3.77 14.27
N VAL A 399 -14.70 -3.67 15.04
CA VAL A 399 -14.78 -4.18 16.41
C VAL A 399 -14.74 -5.70 16.41
N ILE A 400 -15.52 -6.35 15.55
CA ILE A 400 -15.53 -7.81 15.41
C ILE A 400 -14.14 -8.31 14.98
N GLY A 401 -13.52 -7.64 14.00
CA GLY A 401 -12.20 -8.00 13.50
C GLY A 401 -11.11 -7.86 14.57
N ALA A 402 -11.14 -6.78 15.35
CA ALA A 402 -10.20 -6.60 16.45
C ALA A 402 -10.34 -7.71 17.50
N TYR A 403 -11.57 -8.03 17.90
CA TYR A 403 -11.82 -9.11 18.87
C TYR A 403 -11.45 -10.49 18.31
N ALA A 404 -11.73 -10.75 17.03
CA ALA A 404 -11.48 -12.05 16.40
C ALA A 404 -9.98 -12.39 16.30
N PHE A 405 -9.09 -11.41 16.45
CA PHE A 405 -7.65 -11.65 16.32
C PHE A 405 -7.11 -12.59 17.41
N GLN A 406 -7.37 -12.29 18.68
CA GLN A 406 -6.96 -13.15 19.81
C GLN A 406 -8.09 -13.47 20.80
N GLY A 407 -9.29 -13.00 20.56
CA GLY A 407 -10.43 -13.19 21.47
C GLY A 407 -10.34 -12.33 22.75
N GLN A 408 -9.51 -11.28 22.76
CA GLN A 408 -9.27 -10.44 23.93
C GLN A 408 -9.97 -9.09 23.80
N LEU A 409 -10.52 -8.58 24.90
CA LEU A 409 -11.09 -7.24 24.94
C LEU A 409 -10.04 -6.15 24.84
N LEU A 410 -8.80 -6.42 25.23
CA LEU A 410 -7.69 -5.49 25.06
C LEU A 410 -7.51 -5.08 23.59
N ASP A 411 -7.64 -6.02 22.65
CA ASP A 411 -7.53 -5.76 21.22
C ASP A 411 -8.61 -4.80 20.72
N VAL A 412 -9.83 -4.91 21.25
CA VAL A 412 -10.91 -3.97 20.93
C VAL A 412 -10.58 -2.57 21.46
N TRP A 413 -10.09 -2.48 22.70
CA TRP A 413 -9.67 -1.20 23.29
C TRP A 413 -8.51 -0.59 22.52
N LEU A 414 -7.52 -1.37 22.10
CA LEU A 414 -6.43 -0.90 21.26
C LEU A 414 -6.96 -0.34 19.94
N ALA A 415 -7.86 -1.04 19.27
CA ALA A 415 -8.45 -0.55 18.02
C ALA A 415 -9.21 0.78 18.23
N LEU A 416 -9.98 0.92 19.29
CA LEU A 416 -10.70 2.16 19.60
C LEU A 416 -9.76 3.31 19.95
N ILE A 417 -8.77 3.08 20.82
CA ILE A 417 -7.79 4.09 21.23
C ILE A 417 -6.98 4.57 20.04
N PHE A 418 -6.45 3.64 19.22
CA PHE A 418 -5.70 4.00 18.02
C PHE A 418 -6.58 4.59 16.92
N GLY A 419 -7.88 4.28 16.90
CA GLY A 419 -8.86 4.97 16.08
C GLY A 419 -8.96 6.46 16.43
N VAL A 420 -9.04 6.77 17.71
CA VAL A 420 -9.07 8.15 18.22
C VAL A 420 -7.72 8.85 17.98
N ILE A 421 -6.59 8.19 18.28
CA ILE A 421 -5.25 8.72 18.00
C ILE A 421 -5.11 9.03 16.52
N GLY A 422 -5.48 8.10 15.64
CA GLY A 422 -5.43 8.27 14.19
C GLY A 422 -6.31 9.42 13.69
N PHE A 423 -7.50 9.60 14.28
CA PHE A 423 -8.38 10.73 13.98
C PHE A 423 -7.72 12.07 14.32
N PHE A 424 -7.16 12.21 15.52
CA PHE A 424 -6.48 13.44 15.91
C PHE A 424 -5.20 13.66 15.09
N ALA A 425 -4.42 12.62 14.81
CA ALA A 425 -3.26 12.70 13.95
C ALA A 425 -3.62 13.29 12.58
N ARG A 426 -4.62 12.70 11.89
CA ARG A 426 -5.10 13.20 10.59
C ARG A 426 -5.64 14.62 10.66
N ARG A 427 -6.37 14.96 11.71
CA ARG A 427 -6.91 16.32 11.90
C ARG A 427 -5.82 17.37 12.02
N HIS A 428 -4.64 17.02 12.54
CA HIS A 428 -3.49 17.92 12.67
C HIS A 428 -2.49 17.76 11.51
N GLY A 429 -2.88 17.04 10.45
CA GLY A 429 -2.07 16.87 9.24
C GLY A 429 -0.90 15.90 9.41
N PHE A 430 -0.98 14.95 10.35
CA PHE A 430 -0.08 13.80 10.43
C PHE A 430 -0.63 12.65 9.57
N SER A 431 0.25 11.94 8.86
CA SER A 431 -0.11 10.66 8.26
C SER A 431 -0.06 9.55 9.31
N VAL A 432 -1.01 8.62 9.25
CA VAL A 432 -1.02 7.45 10.15
C VAL A 432 -0.12 6.31 9.66
N ALA A 433 0.22 6.30 8.36
CA ALA A 433 1.09 5.27 7.79
C ALA A 433 2.49 5.24 8.43
N PRO A 434 3.18 6.37 8.69
CA PRO A 434 4.44 6.37 9.42
C PRO A 434 4.35 5.76 10.81
N ILE A 435 3.24 5.93 11.54
CA ILE A 435 3.03 5.32 12.86
C ILE A 435 3.00 3.79 12.72
N ALA A 436 2.24 3.29 11.76
CA ALA A 436 2.11 1.85 11.50
C ALA A 436 3.45 1.23 11.06
N VAL A 437 4.16 1.90 10.14
CA VAL A 437 5.46 1.42 9.66
C VAL A 437 6.52 1.51 10.76
N GLY A 438 6.51 2.57 11.57
CA GLY A 438 7.39 2.72 12.72
C GLY A 438 7.18 1.62 13.75
N LEU A 439 5.94 1.21 14.00
CA LEU A 439 5.61 0.12 14.90
C LEU A 439 6.20 -1.23 14.42
N ILE A 440 6.10 -1.54 13.12
CA ILE A 440 6.69 -2.77 12.55
C ILE A 440 8.21 -2.69 12.56
N LEU A 441 8.77 -1.60 12.03
CA LEU A 441 10.20 -1.46 11.87
C LEU A 441 10.93 -1.27 13.20
N GLY A 442 10.26 -0.76 14.23
CA GLY A 442 10.83 -0.58 15.56
C GLY A 442 11.31 -1.89 16.17
N GLU A 443 10.50 -2.95 16.06
CA GLU A 443 10.89 -4.28 16.49
C GLU A 443 12.11 -4.81 15.71
N MET A 444 12.13 -4.58 14.38
CA MET A 444 13.25 -4.98 13.54
C MET A 444 14.53 -4.23 13.87
N VAL A 445 14.46 -2.90 14.12
CA VAL A 445 15.60 -2.07 14.54
C VAL A 445 16.17 -2.61 15.84
N GLU A 446 15.33 -2.80 16.85
CA GLU A 446 15.76 -3.23 18.18
C GLU A 446 16.40 -4.61 18.13
N THR A 447 15.72 -5.60 17.56
CA THR A 447 16.21 -6.98 17.50
C THR A 447 17.54 -7.06 16.75
N ASN A 448 17.67 -6.40 15.59
CA ASN A 448 18.91 -6.42 14.82
C ASN A 448 20.04 -5.63 15.48
N LEU A 449 19.72 -4.54 16.21
CA LEU A 449 20.70 -3.82 17.01
C LEU A 449 21.27 -4.71 18.12
N GLN A 450 20.38 -5.38 18.88
CA GLN A 450 20.77 -6.27 19.96
C GLN A 450 21.61 -7.44 19.47
N HIS A 451 21.22 -8.06 18.36
CA HIS A 451 22.00 -9.11 17.73
C HIS A 451 23.40 -8.61 17.25
N SER A 452 23.44 -7.40 16.69
CA SER A 452 24.70 -6.77 16.27
C SER A 452 25.62 -6.49 17.47
N LEU A 453 25.07 -5.99 18.57
CA LEU A 453 25.82 -5.77 19.81
C LEU A 453 26.36 -7.07 20.39
N LYS A 454 25.58 -8.16 20.37
CA LYS A 454 26.05 -9.48 20.79
C LYS A 454 27.15 -10.01 19.84
N MET A 455 27.02 -9.79 18.53
CA MET A 455 28.01 -10.22 17.53
C MET A 455 29.37 -9.52 17.73
N PHE A 456 29.35 -8.29 18.19
CA PHE A 456 30.54 -7.45 18.35
C PHE A 456 30.94 -7.23 19.82
N ASP A 457 30.51 -8.10 20.74
CA ASP A 457 30.82 -8.02 22.17
C ASP A 457 30.58 -6.62 22.78
N GLY A 458 29.50 -5.95 22.37
CA GLY A 458 29.11 -4.61 22.80
C GLY A 458 29.78 -3.46 22.06
N ALA A 459 30.68 -3.73 21.11
CA ALA A 459 31.39 -2.71 20.33
C ALA A 459 30.49 -2.14 19.20
N TRP A 460 29.55 -1.26 19.56
CA TRP A 460 28.54 -0.70 18.63
C TRP A 460 29.14 0.00 17.40
N TRP A 461 30.34 0.59 17.49
CA TRP A 461 31.02 1.24 16.35
C TRP A 461 31.41 0.27 15.23
N MET A 462 31.48 -1.04 15.51
CA MET A 462 31.78 -2.05 14.48
C MET A 462 30.66 -2.16 13.44
N ILE A 463 29.46 -1.68 13.72
CA ILE A 463 28.38 -1.58 12.71
C ILE A 463 28.82 -0.68 11.55
N PHE A 464 29.55 0.41 11.82
CA PHE A 464 30.05 1.34 10.81
C PHE A 464 31.24 0.79 10.01
N THR A 465 31.84 -0.31 10.44
CA THR A 465 32.92 -0.98 9.68
C THR A 465 32.37 -1.95 8.63
N GLN A 466 31.08 -2.27 8.69
CA GLN A 466 30.44 -3.14 7.70
C GLN A 466 30.05 -2.30 6.47
N PRO A 467 30.58 -2.61 5.26
CA PRO A 467 30.43 -1.72 4.08
C PRO A 467 28.96 -1.48 3.69
N LEU A 468 28.13 -2.52 3.68
CA LEU A 468 26.71 -2.40 3.33
C LEU A 468 25.92 -1.67 4.40
N ALA A 469 26.18 -1.93 5.68
CA ALA A 469 25.55 -1.22 6.78
C ALA A 469 25.89 0.28 6.75
N LEU A 470 27.18 0.62 6.53
CA LEU A 470 27.62 2.01 6.38
C LEU A 470 26.92 2.70 5.20
N MET A 471 26.83 2.03 4.05
CA MET A 471 26.12 2.55 2.88
C MET A 471 24.67 2.90 3.20
N PHE A 472 23.91 2.00 3.85
CA PHE A 472 22.52 2.26 4.25
C PHE A 472 22.40 3.39 5.27
N LEU A 473 23.32 3.49 6.23
CA LEU A 473 23.33 4.58 7.21
C LEU A 473 23.65 5.93 6.55
N ILE A 474 24.52 5.97 5.55
CA ILE A 474 24.77 7.18 4.75
C ILE A 474 23.49 7.57 4.00
N PHE A 475 22.81 6.61 3.36
CA PHE A 475 21.53 6.89 2.68
C PHE A 475 20.45 7.35 3.66
N ALA A 476 20.40 6.78 4.87
CA ALA A 476 19.49 7.23 5.92
C ALA A 476 19.75 8.69 6.31
N PHE A 477 21.02 9.05 6.51
CA PHE A 477 21.43 10.41 6.82
C PHE A 477 21.08 11.39 5.69
N LEU A 478 21.37 11.04 4.45
CA LEU A 478 21.02 11.86 3.28
C LEU A 478 19.50 12.00 3.11
N GLY A 479 18.73 10.94 3.40
CA GLY A 479 17.27 10.96 3.39
C GLY A 479 16.68 11.91 4.43
N LEU A 480 17.28 11.99 5.62
CA LEU A 480 16.87 12.92 6.67
C LEU A 480 17.27 14.37 6.39
N CYS A 481 18.47 14.57 5.84
CA CYS A 481 18.99 15.92 5.55
C CYS A 481 18.41 16.51 4.26
N GLY A 482 18.03 15.69 3.27
CA GLY A 482 17.51 16.14 1.98
C GLY A 482 16.32 17.11 2.08
N PRO A 483 15.26 16.81 2.81
CA PRO A 483 14.14 17.73 3.03
C PRO A 483 14.55 19.03 3.72
N CYS A 484 15.49 18.99 4.67
CA CYS A 484 15.99 20.18 5.34
C CYS A 484 16.75 21.12 4.38
N LEU A 485 17.55 20.55 3.48
CA LEU A 485 18.31 21.32 2.48
C LEU A 485 17.41 21.93 1.41
N LEU A 486 16.34 21.23 1.00
CA LEU A 486 15.37 21.74 0.02
C LEU A 486 14.45 22.83 0.61
N TYR A 487 14.21 22.80 1.92
CA TYR A 487 13.36 23.81 2.60
C TYR A 487 14.10 25.12 2.88
N THR A 488 15.43 25.12 2.80
CA THR A 488 16.29 26.31 3.03
C THR A 488 16.74 27.00 1.76
N SER A 489 16.39 26.49 0.56
CA SER A 489 16.62 27.22 -0.68
C SER A 489 15.46 28.20 -0.90
N PRO A 490 15.73 29.53 -1.06
CA PRO A 490 14.74 30.59 -1.21
C PRO A 490 13.93 30.47 -2.49
#